data_a0247b812ddfde56841a0afc5859dae5
#
_entry.id   a0247b812ddfde56841a0afc5859dae5
#
_cell.length_a   1.000
_cell.length_b   1.000
_cell.length_c   1.000
_cell.angle_alpha   90.00
_cell.angle_beta   90.00
_cell.angle_gamma   90.00
#
_symmetry.space_group_name_H-M   'P 1'
#
loop_
_entity.id
_entity.type
_entity.pdbx_description
1 polymer ?
#
loop_
_entity_poly.entity_id
_entity_poly.type
_entity_poly.pdbx_seq_one_letter_code
_entity_poly.pdbx_strand_id
1 'polypeptide(L)'
;MMLKPFIALFICLSVAACGGGGGSSSPAPVAGGGTGSGSGSGSGSGSGGSTDACGPAAQVQFVKEVAESYYYWYDELAEVDAEDYTDPAAYLSAIMQPIWTDGTGRDPGFSYMTTIEEDTQRFTSGAFYGYGVRYRIINNNFYFSDAYEEGPAHTAGVRRGQRLLAVKRDGEADFETWDEMVARNAELPAAVFGARGELQTTVFRVEYEGEQSEITVTTEETTTPPLAGDALVIDRANGTPVGYINFRTFIDAADGPLRAAATKFREAGVTDLIIDLRYNGGGLVRVAETFLNLLAGDTANGQLSYIVNLNDKHQDQNSTANFGPLPETFSPLRIAFITTGGSASASELLINSVDPHIELAIVGSETSGKAVGQYAFDLDADNCETRMRLIAFEIQNGEGQGGYFTGLVSTGRFTFFEAADDATRPFADAEEDSFAAAFNWLSGIQPKVSDVGDSKASFDEPLAVAGFDASWPVNKDAPLNPDGSVRSF
;
A
#
# COMPACT_ATOMS: atom_id res chain seq x y z
N MET A 1 -38.25 17.32 -12.43
CA MET A 1 -37.30 18.30 -11.89
C MET A 1 -36.15 17.45 -11.40
N MET A 2 -35.19 17.19 -12.30
CA MET A 2 -34.09 16.25 -12.05
C MET A 2 -33.12 16.88 -11.05
N LEU A 3 -32.99 16.28 -9.88
CA LEU A 3 -31.89 16.54 -8.96
C LEU A 3 -30.62 15.96 -9.60
N LYS A 4 -29.66 16.81 -9.92
CA LYS A 4 -28.32 16.34 -10.27
C LYS A 4 -27.60 15.99 -8.97
N PRO A 5 -27.01 14.80 -8.83
CA PRO A 5 -26.13 14.52 -7.70
C PRO A 5 -24.92 15.44 -7.80
N PHE A 6 -24.58 16.14 -6.74
CA PHE A 6 -23.30 16.84 -6.60
C PHE A 6 -22.24 15.81 -6.26
N ILE A 7 -21.48 15.41 -7.27
CA ILE A 7 -20.25 14.62 -7.05
C ILE A 7 -19.19 15.61 -6.60
N ALA A 8 -18.84 15.59 -5.31
CA ALA A 8 -17.72 16.37 -4.79
C ALA A 8 -16.41 15.64 -5.11
N LEU A 9 -15.80 16.01 -6.21
CA LEU A 9 -14.46 15.54 -6.59
C LEU A 9 -13.42 16.31 -5.76
N PHE A 10 -12.88 15.69 -4.72
CA PHE A 10 -11.73 16.25 -4.00
C PHE A 10 -10.45 15.99 -4.82
N ILE A 11 -10.15 16.92 -5.72
CA ILE A 11 -8.84 17.02 -6.36
C ILE A 11 -7.96 17.82 -5.41
N CYS A 12 -7.09 17.15 -4.65
CA CYS A 12 -6.01 17.85 -3.94
C CYS A 12 -4.94 18.29 -4.95
N LEU A 13 -5.20 19.41 -5.66
CA LEU A 13 -4.13 20.14 -6.30
C LEU A 13 -3.63 21.18 -5.29
N SER A 14 -2.39 21.05 -4.86
CA SER A 14 -1.70 22.05 -4.07
C SER A 14 -1.26 23.20 -4.98
N VAL A 15 -1.94 24.32 -4.91
CA VAL A 15 -1.42 25.59 -5.41
C VAL A 15 -0.67 26.28 -4.30
N ALA A 16 0.64 26.43 -4.46
CA ALA A 16 1.47 27.24 -3.57
C ALA A 16 1.13 28.72 -3.73
N ALA A 17 0.75 29.39 -2.66
CA ALA A 17 0.77 30.85 -2.55
C ALA A 17 1.35 31.29 -1.21
N CYS A 18 2.45 32.04 -1.29
CA CYS A 18 3.13 32.72 -0.20
C CYS A 18 2.26 33.78 0.49
N GLY A 19 2.46 33.95 1.83
CA GLY A 19 2.35 35.25 2.45
C GLY A 19 1.67 35.37 3.82
N GLY A 20 2.44 35.39 4.89
CA GLY A 20 2.43 36.42 5.92
C GLY A 20 1.38 36.50 7.01
N GLY A 21 1.76 36.17 8.24
CA GLY A 21 1.57 37.07 9.38
C GLY A 21 0.36 36.99 10.30
N GLY A 22 0.54 36.46 11.51
CA GLY A 22 0.16 37.15 12.75
C GLY A 22 -1.16 36.85 13.44
N GLY A 23 -1.12 36.35 14.67
CA GLY A 23 -2.03 36.82 15.73
C GLY A 23 -3.00 35.84 16.38
N SER A 24 -2.61 35.39 17.54
CA SER A 24 -3.34 34.68 18.60
C SER A 24 -4.77 35.18 18.93
N SER A 25 -5.68 34.22 19.24
CA SER A 25 -6.39 34.16 20.52
C SER A 25 -7.53 33.14 20.51
N SER A 26 -7.47 32.24 21.47
CA SER A 26 -8.61 31.38 21.85
C SER A 26 -9.67 32.17 22.61
N PRO A 27 -10.95 31.72 22.60
CA PRO A 27 -11.59 31.51 23.91
C PRO A 27 -12.31 30.15 24.04
N ALA A 28 -12.37 29.74 25.29
CA ALA A 28 -12.96 28.54 25.84
C ALA A 28 -14.51 28.64 26.03
N PRO A 29 -15.14 27.57 26.59
CA PRO A 29 -16.52 27.17 26.25
C PRO A 29 -17.60 27.77 27.17
N VAL A 30 -18.83 27.76 26.72
CA VAL A 30 -20.02 28.03 27.57
C VAL A 30 -21.03 26.88 27.43
N ALA A 31 -21.33 26.27 28.58
CA ALA A 31 -22.42 25.35 28.79
C ALA A 31 -23.74 26.10 28.99
N GLY A 32 -24.87 25.53 28.56
CA GLY A 32 -26.19 25.99 28.89
C GLY A 32 -27.30 25.08 28.41
N GLY A 33 -27.92 24.36 29.35
CA GLY A 33 -29.01 23.45 29.08
C GLY A 33 -30.37 24.14 28.86
N GLY A 34 -31.35 23.39 28.36
CA GLY A 34 -32.73 23.76 28.21
C GLY A 34 -33.62 22.63 27.73
N THR A 35 -34.33 22.02 28.67
CA THR A 35 -35.40 21.06 28.47
C THR A 35 -36.61 21.64 27.79
N GLY A 36 -37.25 20.91 26.84
CA GLY A 36 -38.56 21.27 26.31
C GLY A 36 -39.24 20.11 25.61
N SER A 37 -40.13 19.43 26.36
CA SER A 37 -41.07 18.45 25.84
C SER A 37 -42.13 19.09 24.98
N GLY A 38 -42.43 18.50 23.82
CA GLY A 38 -43.57 18.86 22.98
C GLY A 38 -44.06 17.69 22.15
N SER A 39 -45.06 16.97 22.66
CA SER A 39 -45.83 15.97 21.93
C SER A 39 -46.70 16.64 20.87
N GLY A 40 -46.62 16.18 19.63
CA GLY A 40 -47.47 16.55 18.54
C GLY A 40 -47.71 15.40 17.58
N SER A 41 -48.82 14.65 17.81
CA SER A 41 -49.30 13.64 16.85
C SER A 41 -49.88 14.33 15.62
N GLY A 42 -49.33 14.05 14.45
CA GLY A 42 -49.88 14.45 13.17
C GLY A 42 -49.74 13.29 12.17
N SER A 43 -50.84 12.53 12.03
CA SER A 43 -50.99 11.54 10.96
C SER A 43 -51.14 12.26 9.63
N GLY A 44 -50.14 12.15 8.76
CA GLY A 44 -50.18 12.58 7.38
C GLY A 44 -49.67 11.45 6.50
N SER A 45 -50.59 10.63 5.93
CA SER A 45 -50.29 9.69 4.87
C SER A 45 -49.94 10.46 3.62
N GLY A 46 -48.65 10.57 3.33
CA GLY A 46 -48.11 10.99 2.04
C GLY A 46 -47.15 9.94 1.58
N SER A 47 -47.57 9.04 0.67
CA SER A 47 -46.72 8.13 -0.06
C SER A 47 -45.85 8.91 -1.06
N GLY A 48 -44.80 9.53 -0.59
CA GLY A 48 -43.67 9.95 -1.38
C GLY A 48 -42.51 9.13 -0.84
N GLY A 49 -42.08 8.14 -1.60
CA GLY A 49 -40.89 7.37 -1.25
C GLY A 49 -39.72 8.33 -1.13
N SER A 50 -39.27 8.65 0.08
CA SER A 50 -37.94 9.16 0.30
C SER A 50 -37.02 7.99 0.00
N THR A 51 -36.44 7.95 -1.18
CA THR A 51 -35.31 7.06 -1.44
C THR A 51 -34.29 7.40 -0.39
N ASP A 52 -33.93 6.42 0.43
CA ASP A 52 -32.83 6.55 1.38
C ASP A 52 -31.57 6.93 0.58
N ALA A 53 -31.08 8.15 0.76
CA ALA A 53 -29.98 8.70 -0.02
C ALA A 53 -28.67 7.91 0.17
N CYS A 54 -28.54 7.20 1.28
CA CYS A 54 -27.40 6.33 1.59
C CYS A 54 -27.75 4.83 1.52
N GLY A 55 -28.96 4.50 1.09
CA GLY A 55 -29.41 3.11 1.02
C GLY A 55 -28.77 2.32 -0.12
N PRO A 56 -28.91 0.98 -0.09
CA PRO A 56 -28.30 0.09 -1.07
C PRO A 56 -28.54 0.48 -2.53
N ALA A 57 -29.75 0.85 -2.89
CA ALA A 57 -30.07 1.24 -4.26
C ALA A 57 -29.34 2.53 -4.69
N ALA A 58 -29.18 3.51 -3.78
CA ALA A 58 -28.41 4.71 -4.06
C ALA A 58 -26.92 4.41 -4.21
N GLN A 59 -26.39 3.52 -3.39
CA GLN A 59 -25.00 3.07 -3.48
C GLN A 59 -24.71 2.33 -4.79
N VAL A 60 -25.57 1.41 -5.21
CA VAL A 60 -25.43 0.70 -6.48
C VAL A 60 -25.51 1.67 -7.67
N GLN A 61 -26.44 2.62 -7.64
CA GLN A 61 -26.56 3.64 -8.69
C GLN A 61 -25.32 4.54 -8.75
N PHE A 62 -24.78 4.93 -7.59
CA PHE A 62 -23.52 5.67 -7.48
C PHE A 62 -22.36 4.91 -8.13
N VAL A 63 -22.20 3.61 -7.82
CA VAL A 63 -21.16 2.77 -8.44
C VAL A 63 -21.28 2.78 -9.95
N LYS A 64 -22.51 2.60 -10.47
CA LYS A 64 -22.79 2.62 -11.91
C LYS A 64 -22.36 3.94 -12.56
N GLU A 65 -22.87 5.07 -12.04
CA GLU A 65 -22.63 6.39 -12.63
C GLU A 65 -21.15 6.75 -12.62
N VAL A 66 -20.45 6.46 -11.52
CA VAL A 66 -19.03 6.78 -11.39
C VAL A 66 -18.17 5.85 -12.23
N ALA A 67 -18.45 4.53 -12.26
CA ALA A 67 -17.69 3.60 -13.07
C ALA A 67 -17.86 3.87 -14.56
N GLU A 68 -19.09 4.08 -15.05
CA GLU A 68 -19.35 4.44 -16.45
C GLU A 68 -18.69 5.77 -16.86
N SER A 69 -18.44 6.69 -15.91
CA SER A 69 -17.83 7.98 -16.19
C SER A 69 -16.31 7.94 -16.08
N TYR A 70 -15.77 7.45 -14.96
CA TYR A 70 -14.38 7.65 -14.56
C TYR A 70 -13.49 6.42 -14.68
N TYR A 71 -14.07 5.18 -14.76
CA TYR A 71 -13.20 4.01 -14.89
C TYR A 71 -12.31 4.13 -16.12
N TYR A 72 -11.03 3.82 -15.99
CA TYR A 72 -10.07 4.04 -17.07
C TYR A 72 -10.42 3.26 -18.34
N TRP A 73 -10.96 2.02 -18.21
CA TRP A 73 -11.45 1.17 -19.29
C TRP A 73 -12.99 1.04 -19.24
N TYR A 74 -13.69 2.17 -19.10
CA TYR A 74 -15.14 2.21 -18.92
C TYR A 74 -15.94 1.55 -20.08
N ASP A 75 -15.35 1.50 -21.27
CA ASP A 75 -15.95 0.90 -22.48
C ASP A 75 -15.87 -0.63 -22.48
N GLU A 76 -15.13 -1.22 -21.54
CA GLU A 76 -15.01 -2.67 -21.35
C GLU A 76 -15.84 -3.19 -20.16
N LEU A 77 -16.59 -2.34 -19.47
CA LEU A 77 -17.46 -2.75 -18.36
C LEU A 77 -18.56 -3.70 -18.86
N ALA A 78 -18.92 -4.71 -18.05
CA ALA A 78 -20.04 -5.59 -18.36
C ALA A 78 -21.37 -4.83 -18.31
N GLU A 79 -22.26 -5.11 -19.26
CA GLU A 79 -23.64 -4.66 -19.22
C GLU A 79 -24.46 -5.51 -18.23
N VAL A 80 -24.64 -5.02 -17.01
CA VAL A 80 -25.36 -5.69 -15.92
C VAL A 80 -26.44 -4.77 -15.39
N ASP A 81 -27.64 -5.31 -15.12
CA ASP A 81 -28.74 -4.51 -14.60
C ASP A 81 -28.50 -4.18 -13.12
N ALA A 82 -28.40 -2.89 -12.82
CA ALA A 82 -28.18 -2.40 -11.46
C ALA A 82 -29.36 -2.72 -10.51
N GLU A 83 -30.58 -2.91 -11.04
CA GLU A 83 -31.76 -3.23 -10.24
C GLU A 83 -31.72 -4.66 -9.66
N ASP A 84 -30.87 -5.53 -10.20
CA ASP A 84 -30.66 -6.89 -9.70
C ASP A 84 -29.76 -6.95 -8.45
N TYR A 85 -29.15 -5.82 -8.04
CA TYR A 85 -28.19 -5.76 -6.96
C TYR A 85 -28.65 -4.88 -5.79
N THR A 86 -28.36 -5.35 -4.59
CA THR A 86 -28.55 -4.60 -3.34
C THR A 86 -27.23 -4.35 -2.60
N ASP A 87 -26.14 -4.97 -3.05
CA ASP A 87 -24.79 -4.79 -2.54
C ASP A 87 -23.93 -4.07 -3.58
N PRO A 88 -23.44 -2.83 -3.29
CA PRO A 88 -22.63 -2.06 -4.23
C PRO A 88 -21.29 -2.73 -4.57
N ALA A 89 -20.70 -3.49 -3.65
CA ALA A 89 -19.45 -4.21 -3.90
C ALA A 89 -19.67 -5.39 -4.86
N ALA A 90 -20.79 -6.12 -4.70
CA ALA A 90 -21.17 -7.18 -5.63
C ALA A 90 -21.47 -6.64 -7.02
N TYR A 91 -22.14 -5.49 -7.11
CA TYR A 91 -22.39 -4.82 -8.40
C TYR A 91 -21.09 -4.37 -9.07
N LEU A 92 -20.19 -3.70 -8.31
CA LEU A 92 -18.87 -3.31 -8.80
C LEU A 92 -18.10 -4.52 -9.36
N SER A 93 -18.08 -5.62 -8.60
CA SER A 93 -17.44 -6.86 -9.05
C SER A 93 -18.04 -7.39 -10.35
N ALA A 94 -19.36 -7.35 -10.49
CA ALA A 94 -20.04 -7.86 -11.68
C ALA A 94 -19.69 -7.05 -12.94
N ILE A 95 -19.70 -5.72 -12.86
CA ILE A 95 -19.36 -4.86 -14.02
C ILE A 95 -17.88 -4.92 -14.39
N MET A 96 -16.97 -5.20 -13.42
CA MET A 96 -15.52 -5.28 -13.64
C MET A 96 -15.03 -6.66 -14.13
N GLN A 97 -15.87 -7.71 -14.05
CA GLN A 97 -15.49 -9.08 -14.39
C GLN A 97 -14.76 -9.24 -15.73
N PRO A 98 -15.16 -8.58 -16.84
CA PRO A 98 -14.44 -8.74 -18.09
C PRO A 98 -12.96 -8.36 -18.02
N ILE A 99 -12.66 -7.28 -17.30
CA ILE A 99 -11.30 -6.75 -17.16
C ILE A 99 -10.51 -7.56 -16.12
N TRP A 100 -11.12 -7.91 -14.99
CA TRP A 100 -10.47 -8.69 -13.95
C TRP A 100 -10.04 -10.09 -14.39
N THR A 101 -10.67 -10.64 -15.42
CA THR A 101 -10.43 -12.00 -15.91
C THR A 101 -9.82 -12.07 -17.29
N ASP A 102 -9.42 -10.94 -17.90
CA ASP A 102 -8.89 -10.88 -19.27
C ASP A 102 -7.46 -11.46 -19.39
N GLY A 103 -6.81 -11.73 -18.26
CA GLY A 103 -5.45 -12.27 -18.20
C GLY A 103 -4.34 -11.26 -18.49
N THR A 104 -4.68 -9.96 -18.67
CA THR A 104 -3.67 -8.90 -18.90
C THR A 104 -3.02 -8.41 -17.61
N GLY A 105 -3.66 -8.61 -16.45
CA GLY A 105 -3.19 -8.13 -15.15
C GLY A 105 -3.31 -6.62 -14.94
N ARG A 106 -3.92 -5.87 -15.87
CA ARG A 106 -4.02 -4.39 -15.81
C ARG A 106 -4.94 -3.87 -14.71
N ASP A 107 -6.03 -4.58 -14.39
CA ASP A 107 -6.86 -4.39 -13.19
C ASP A 107 -7.30 -5.74 -12.64
N PRO A 108 -6.53 -6.38 -11.79
CA PRO A 108 -6.89 -7.66 -11.18
C PRO A 108 -7.80 -7.50 -9.95
N GLY A 109 -8.57 -6.41 -9.85
CA GLY A 109 -9.46 -6.09 -8.71
C GLY A 109 -8.94 -4.93 -7.85
N PHE A 110 -8.24 -3.99 -8.45
CA PHE A 110 -7.76 -2.81 -7.73
C PHE A 110 -8.88 -1.84 -7.32
N SER A 111 -10.03 -1.83 -8.03
CA SER A 111 -11.18 -0.99 -7.69
C SER A 111 -12.04 -1.63 -6.60
N TYR A 112 -12.43 -0.88 -5.55
CA TYR A 112 -13.17 -1.43 -4.40
C TYR A 112 -14.05 -0.41 -3.67
N MET A 113 -15.01 -0.93 -2.87
CA MET A 113 -15.83 -0.15 -1.95
C MET A 113 -15.21 -0.12 -0.55
N THR A 114 -15.32 1.01 0.13
CA THR A 114 -14.85 1.21 1.52
C THR A 114 -15.68 2.29 2.19
N THR A 115 -15.37 2.63 3.44
CA THR A 115 -15.92 3.80 4.11
C THR A 115 -14.96 4.99 4.02
N ILE A 116 -15.48 6.20 4.19
CA ILE A 116 -14.66 7.43 4.25
C ILE A 116 -13.71 7.36 5.44
N GLU A 117 -14.20 6.86 6.57
CA GLU A 117 -13.42 6.73 7.81
C GLU A 117 -12.25 5.77 7.63
N GLU A 118 -12.50 4.52 7.20
CA GLU A 118 -11.46 3.48 7.01
C GLU A 118 -10.39 3.94 6.01
N ASP A 119 -10.82 4.51 4.88
CA ASP A 119 -9.91 5.00 3.85
C ASP A 119 -9.06 6.17 4.37
N THR A 120 -9.65 7.07 5.13
CA THR A 120 -8.95 8.22 5.73
C THR A 120 -7.92 7.74 6.76
N GLN A 121 -8.30 6.84 7.66
CA GLN A 121 -7.36 6.26 8.64
C GLN A 121 -6.19 5.57 7.97
N ARG A 122 -6.48 4.76 6.94
CA ARG A 122 -5.47 4.03 6.17
C ARG A 122 -4.42 4.95 5.56
N PHE A 123 -4.83 6.03 4.89
CA PHE A 123 -3.91 6.90 4.15
C PHE A 123 -3.33 8.05 4.97
N THR A 124 -3.88 8.36 6.14
CA THR A 124 -3.36 9.42 7.02
C THR A 124 -2.30 8.88 7.96
N SER A 125 -2.68 7.96 8.83
CA SER A 125 -1.82 7.45 9.90
C SER A 125 -1.38 6.00 9.69
N GLY A 126 -2.03 5.27 8.77
CA GLY A 126 -1.85 3.83 8.62
C GLY A 126 -2.38 3.05 9.82
N ALA A 127 -3.39 3.60 10.53
CA ALA A 127 -3.97 2.97 11.72
C ALA A 127 -4.77 1.72 11.35
N PHE A 128 -4.64 0.69 12.17
CA PHE A 128 -5.38 -0.56 12.07
C PHE A 128 -5.40 -1.28 13.43
N TYR A 129 -6.25 -2.29 13.56
CA TYR A 129 -6.31 -3.14 14.74
C TYR A 129 -5.68 -4.51 14.47
N GLY A 130 -4.64 -4.90 15.21
CA GLY A 130 -3.97 -6.17 14.96
C GLY A 130 -2.65 -6.37 15.70
N TYR A 131 -1.82 -7.30 15.20
CA TYR A 131 -0.52 -7.65 15.79
C TYR A 131 0.63 -6.73 15.36
N GLY A 132 0.52 -6.06 14.23
CA GLY A 132 1.61 -5.24 13.67
C GLY A 132 2.77 -6.07 13.11
N VAL A 133 2.47 -7.14 12.35
CA VAL A 133 3.48 -8.01 11.74
C VAL A 133 3.17 -8.30 10.27
N ARG A 134 4.21 -8.68 9.54
CA ARG A 134 4.13 -9.37 8.24
C ARG A 134 4.80 -10.73 8.36
N TYR A 135 4.45 -11.64 7.45
CA TYR A 135 5.06 -12.96 7.40
C TYR A 135 5.34 -13.41 5.97
N ARG A 136 6.19 -14.41 5.84
CA ARG A 136 6.43 -15.13 4.61
C ARG A 136 6.54 -16.63 4.89
N ILE A 137 6.18 -17.43 3.88
CA ILE A 137 6.39 -18.87 3.90
C ILE A 137 7.55 -19.17 2.97
N ILE A 138 8.66 -19.68 3.52
CA ILE A 138 9.88 -20.02 2.80
C ILE A 138 10.16 -21.50 3.03
N ASN A 139 10.23 -22.30 1.96
CA ASN A 139 10.45 -23.75 2.06
C ASN A 139 9.50 -24.42 3.08
N ASN A 140 8.21 -24.09 2.99
CA ASN A 140 7.15 -24.58 3.88
C ASN A 140 7.34 -24.23 5.37
N ASN A 141 8.14 -23.22 5.70
CA ASN A 141 8.28 -22.68 7.05
C ASN A 141 7.75 -21.25 7.09
N PHE A 142 7.01 -20.93 8.15
CA PHE A 142 6.52 -19.58 8.40
C PHE A 142 7.60 -18.74 9.11
N TYR A 143 7.91 -17.58 8.55
CA TYR A 143 8.81 -16.58 9.14
C TYR A 143 8.10 -15.26 9.31
N PHE A 144 8.32 -14.59 10.44
CA PHE A 144 7.97 -13.19 10.57
C PHE A 144 8.92 -12.37 9.68
N SER A 145 8.38 -11.76 8.62
CA SER A 145 9.17 -10.97 7.66
C SER A 145 9.26 -9.49 8.05
N ASP A 146 8.41 -9.05 8.94
CA ASP A 146 8.44 -7.70 9.52
C ASP A 146 7.67 -7.69 10.86
N ALA A 147 8.07 -6.80 11.77
CA ALA A 147 7.34 -6.49 13.00
C ALA A 147 7.44 -4.98 13.21
N TYR A 148 6.29 -4.30 13.23
CA TYR A 148 6.24 -2.85 13.26
C TYR A 148 6.70 -2.32 14.62
N GLU A 149 7.65 -1.40 14.59
CA GLU A 149 8.16 -0.71 15.77
C GLU A 149 6.98 -0.09 16.53
N GLU A 150 7.00 -0.17 17.85
CA GLU A 150 5.91 0.27 18.74
C GLU A 150 4.59 -0.53 18.61
N GLY A 151 4.46 -1.42 17.61
CA GLY A 151 3.32 -2.33 17.52
C GLY A 151 3.38 -3.46 18.58
N PRO A 152 2.22 -4.11 18.86
CA PRO A 152 2.10 -5.07 19.96
C PRO A 152 3.05 -6.26 19.83
N ALA A 153 3.22 -6.81 18.65
CA ALA A 153 4.11 -7.96 18.46
C ALA A 153 5.59 -7.58 18.64
N HIS A 154 6.01 -6.43 18.08
CA HIS A 154 7.39 -5.96 18.26
C HIS A 154 7.69 -5.65 19.72
N THR A 155 6.76 -4.99 20.42
CA THR A 155 6.89 -4.67 21.84
C THR A 155 6.99 -5.94 22.70
N ALA A 156 6.26 -7.00 22.33
CA ALA A 156 6.32 -8.30 22.99
C ALA A 156 7.59 -9.11 22.67
N GLY A 157 8.34 -8.74 21.61
CA GLY A 157 9.60 -9.42 21.26
C GLY A 157 9.59 -10.17 19.93
N VAL A 158 8.52 -10.08 19.13
CA VAL A 158 8.53 -10.62 17.76
C VAL A 158 9.47 -9.78 16.88
N ARG A 159 10.28 -10.45 16.06
CA ARG A 159 11.26 -9.83 15.17
C ARG A 159 11.28 -10.52 13.81
N ARG A 160 11.71 -9.79 12.77
CA ARG A 160 12.05 -10.37 11.48
C ARG A 160 13.08 -11.50 11.66
N GLY A 161 12.91 -12.60 10.94
CA GLY A 161 13.78 -13.76 10.99
C GLY A 161 13.31 -14.86 11.94
N GLN A 162 12.42 -14.58 12.86
CA GLN A 162 11.88 -15.60 13.75
C GLN A 162 10.97 -16.56 12.97
N ARG A 163 11.24 -17.87 13.09
CA ARG A 163 10.43 -18.94 12.53
C ARG A 163 9.31 -19.32 13.50
N LEU A 164 8.08 -19.34 13.04
CA LEU A 164 6.94 -19.81 13.82
C LEU A 164 6.97 -21.34 13.91
N LEU A 165 6.88 -21.88 15.13
CA LEU A 165 6.80 -23.31 15.38
C LEU A 165 5.39 -23.75 15.77
N ALA A 166 4.68 -22.94 16.55
CA ALA A 166 3.34 -23.25 17.04
C ALA A 166 2.63 -21.98 17.51
N VAL A 167 1.30 -22.03 17.57
CA VAL A 167 0.46 -20.99 18.17
C VAL A 167 -0.43 -21.59 19.26
N LYS A 168 -0.77 -20.75 20.23
CA LYS A 168 -1.84 -21.06 21.19
C LYS A 168 -2.67 -19.79 21.38
N ARG A 169 -3.90 -19.82 20.89
CA ARG A 169 -4.84 -18.69 20.99
C ARG A 169 -5.56 -18.70 22.34
N ASP A 170 -6.13 -17.57 22.70
CA ASP A 170 -6.90 -17.46 23.94
C ASP A 170 -8.04 -18.50 24.00
N GLY A 171 -8.19 -19.13 25.16
CA GLY A 171 -9.15 -20.22 25.36
C GLY A 171 -8.70 -21.61 24.91
N GLU A 172 -7.58 -21.75 24.19
CA GLU A 172 -7.02 -23.04 23.80
C GLU A 172 -6.16 -23.63 24.93
N ALA A 173 -6.26 -24.97 25.16
CA ALA A 173 -5.47 -25.66 26.16
C ALA A 173 -4.04 -25.95 25.69
N ASP A 174 -3.89 -26.34 24.43
CA ASP A 174 -2.65 -26.82 23.84
C ASP A 174 -2.20 -25.92 22.68
N PHE A 175 -0.93 -26.02 22.33
CA PHE A 175 -0.40 -25.40 21.12
C PHE A 175 -0.80 -26.22 19.89
N GLU A 176 -1.17 -25.52 18.81
CA GLU A 176 -1.23 -26.08 17.46
C GLU A 176 0.10 -25.77 16.75
N THR A 177 0.79 -26.80 16.29
CA THR A 177 2.07 -26.63 15.58
C THR A 177 1.86 -26.18 14.15
N TRP A 178 2.88 -25.52 13.57
CA TRP A 178 2.88 -25.16 12.16
C TRP A 178 2.64 -26.37 11.25
N ASP A 179 3.31 -27.51 11.52
CA ASP A 179 3.14 -28.72 10.74
C ASP A 179 1.72 -29.31 10.81
N GLU A 180 1.04 -29.21 11.95
CA GLU A 180 -0.37 -29.60 12.09
C GLU A 180 -1.29 -28.70 11.29
N MET A 181 -1.07 -27.37 11.30
CA MET A 181 -1.82 -26.43 10.48
C MET A 181 -1.64 -26.72 8.97
N VAL A 182 -0.42 -26.96 8.53
CA VAL A 182 -0.13 -27.34 7.14
C VAL A 182 -0.79 -28.67 6.77
N ALA A 183 -0.69 -29.69 7.65
CA ALA A 183 -1.24 -31.03 7.37
C ALA A 183 -2.76 -31.04 7.22
N ARG A 184 -3.48 -30.13 7.89
CA ARG A 184 -4.94 -30.01 7.77
C ARG A 184 -5.40 -28.99 6.72
N ASN A 185 -4.48 -28.43 5.91
CA ASN A 185 -4.74 -27.35 4.99
C ASN A 185 -5.45 -26.16 5.68
N ALA A 186 -4.89 -25.70 6.79
CA ALA A 186 -5.45 -24.59 7.54
C ALA A 186 -5.55 -23.33 6.67
N GLU A 187 -6.64 -22.61 6.81
CA GLU A 187 -6.82 -21.32 6.13
C GLU A 187 -5.92 -20.27 6.82
N LEU A 188 -4.92 -19.81 6.10
CA LEU A 188 -4.05 -18.71 6.52
C LEU A 188 -4.63 -17.37 6.03
N PRO A 189 -4.44 -16.26 6.76
CA PRO A 189 -3.74 -16.12 8.06
C PRO A 189 -4.58 -16.47 9.29
N ALA A 190 -5.87 -16.76 9.15
CA ALA A 190 -6.79 -16.96 10.26
C ALA A 190 -6.34 -18.07 11.24
N ALA A 191 -5.70 -19.14 10.73
CA ALA A 191 -5.18 -20.22 11.57
C ALA A 191 -4.05 -19.75 12.51
N VAL A 192 -3.25 -18.77 12.10
CA VAL A 192 -2.14 -18.25 12.92
C VAL A 192 -2.61 -17.09 13.79
N PHE A 193 -3.39 -16.18 13.25
CA PHE A 193 -3.69 -14.87 13.85
C PHE A 193 -5.13 -14.75 14.37
N GLY A 194 -6.00 -15.74 14.12
CA GLY A 194 -7.40 -15.69 14.51
C GLY A 194 -8.25 -14.74 13.65
N ALA A 195 -9.42 -14.34 14.17
CA ALA A 195 -10.32 -13.43 13.48
C ALA A 195 -9.77 -12.00 13.47
N ARG A 196 -10.02 -11.28 12.36
CA ARG A 196 -9.57 -9.89 12.22
C ARG A 196 -10.42 -8.92 13.02
N GLY A 197 -9.78 -7.84 13.51
CA GLY A 197 -10.47 -6.73 14.17
C GLY A 197 -11.00 -7.04 15.57
N GLU A 198 -10.68 -8.20 16.12
CA GLU A 198 -11.10 -8.62 17.44
C GLU A 198 -9.94 -8.55 18.44
N LEU A 199 -10.30 -8.25 19.71
CA LEU A 199 -9.36 -8.38 20.82
C LEU A 199 -9.04 -9.85 21.02
N GLN A 200 -7.79 -10.21 20.83
CA GLN A 200 -7.35 -11.60 21.04
C GLN A 200 -5.90 -11.66 21.54
N THR A 201 -5.61 -12.66 22.31
CA THR A 201 -4.26 -12.94 22.80
C THR A 201 -3.78 -14.25 22.22
N THR A 202 -2.60 -14.22 21.62
CA THR A 202 -1.95 -15.40 21.03
C THR A 202 -0.55 -15.55 21.61
N VAL A 203 -0.20 -16.78 21.97
CA VAL A 203 1.17 -17.15 22.31
C VAL A 203 1.81 -17.76 21.07
N PHE A 204 2.81 -17.11 20.52
CA PHE A 204 3.64 -17.61 19.44
C PHE A 204 4.84 -18.35 20.03
N ARG A 205 5.02 -19.63 19.68
CA ARG A 205 6.28 -20.32 19.90
C ARG A 205 7.15 -20.15 18.67
N VAL A 206 8.30 -19.51 18.85
CA VAL A 206 9.19 -19.15 17.75
C VAL A 206 10.58 -19.71 17.96
N GLU A 207 11.34 -19.81 16.87
CA GLU A 207 12.76 -20.15 16.86
C GLU A 207 13.56 -19.08 16.13
N TYR A 208 14.69 -18.68 16.70
CA TYR A 208 15.66 -17.80 16.08
C TYR A 208 17.08 -18.24 16.47
N GLU A 209 17.98 -18.42 15.51
CA GLU A 209 19.36 -18.91 15.73
C GLU A 209 19.45 -20.20 16.55
N GLY A 210 18.46 -21.08 16.42
CA GLY A 210 18.38 -22.35 17.15
C GLY A 210 17.81 -22.27 18.57
N GLU A 211 17.54 -21.06 19.08
CA GLU A 211 16.91 -20.87 20.39
C GLU A 211 15.39 -20.73 20.23
N GLN A 212 14.63 -21.41 21.09
CA GLN A 212 13.17 -21.34 21.09
C GLN A 212 12.67 -20.46 22.23
N SER A 213 11.63 -19.68 21.94
CA SER A 213 10.96 -18.85 22.94
C SER A 213 9.44 -18.81 22.72
N GLU A 214 8.71 -18.43 23.77
CA GLU A 214 7.27 -18.19 23.72
C GLU A 214 7.01 -16.70 23.91
N ILE A 215 6.28 -16.11 22.98
CA ILE A 215 5.98 -14.68 22.97
C ILE A 215 4.47 -14.51 23.02
N THR A 216 3.96 -13.88 24.08
CA THR A 216 2.54 -13.58 24.22
C THR A 216 2.25 -12.21 23.64
N VAL A 217 1.35 -12.13 22.69
CA VAL A 217 0.94 -10.88 22.02
C VAL A 217 -0.57 -10.74 22.10
N THR A 218 -1.03 -9.56 22.51
CA THR A 218 -2.44 -9.17 22.45
C THR A 218 -2.61 -8.13 21.36
N THR A 219 -3.63 -8.30 20.51
CA THR A 219 -3.95 -7.32 19.45
C THR A 219 -4.38 -6.00 20.08
N GLU A 220 -4.00 -4.90 19.44
CA GLU A 220 -4.41 -3.55 19.83
C GLU A 220 -4.51 -2.62 18.61
N GLU A 221 -5.06 -1.43 18.80
CA GLU A 221 -4.98 -0.38 17.79
C GLU A 221 -3.51 0.04 17.64
N THR A 222 -3.01 0.01 16.42
CA THR A 222 -1.61 0.31 16.09
C THR A 222 -1.53 1.02 14.75
N THR A 223 -0.32 1.42 14.34
CA THR A 223 -0.09 2.08 13.05
C THR A 223 0.99 1.36 12.26
N THR A 224 1.01 1.58 10.95
CA THR A 224 2.12 1.17 10.10
C THR A 224 3.16 2.29 10.07
N PRO A 225 4.32 2.14 10.75
CA PRO A 225 5.39 3.13 10.62
C PRO A 225 5.84 3.20 9.16
N PRO A 226 5.96 4.41 8.56
CA PRO A 226 6.35 4.53 7.15
C PRO A 226 7.73 3.97 6.84
N LEU A 227 8.64 3.98 7.81
CA LEU A 227 9.98 3.38 7.70
C LEU A 227 10.09 2.14 8.59
N ALA A 228 10.88 1.16 8.17
CA ALA A 228 11.33 0.07 9.02
C ALA A 228 12.62 0.50 9.74
N GLY A 229 12.45 0.99 10.96
CA GLY A 229 13.55 1.60 11.72
C GLY A 229 14.04 2.92 11.12
N ASP A 230 15.18 3.36 11.59
CA ASP A 230 15.84 4.60 11.14
C ASP A 230 16.53 4.41 9.79
N ALA A 231 16.55 5.45 8.97
CA ALA A 231 17.45 5.51 7.81
C ALA A 231 18.91 5.32 8.24
N LEU A 232 19.69 4.51 7.52
CA LEU A 232 21.07 4.17 7.87
C LEU A 232 22.07 4.84 6.92
N VAL A 233 23.24 5.19 7.44
CA VAL A 233 24.43 5.54 6.66
C VAL A 233 25.47 4.47 6.93
N ILE A 234 25.87 3.76 5.88
CA ILE A 234 26.73 2.57 5.96
C ILE A 234 28.02 2.87 5.21
N ASP A 235 29.15 2.82 5.90
CA ASP A 235 30.45 3.07 5.29
C ASP A 235 30.95 1.84 4.52
N ARG A 236 31.36 2.07 3.27
CA ARG A 236 32.12 1.06 2.51
C ARG A 236 33.56 0.96 3.04
N ALA A 237 34.24 -0.11 2.66
CA ALA A 237 35.65 -0.31 3.00
C ALA A 237 36.57 0.84 2.53
N ASN A 238 36.20 1.59 1.50
CA ASN A 238 36.90 2.75 0.98
C ASN A 238 36.51 4.07 1.69
N GLY A 239 35.64 4.00 2.69
CA GLY A 239 35.16 5.15 3.47
C GLY A 239 34.07 6.00 2.78
N THR A 240 33.53 5.58 1.63
CA THR A 240 32.40 6.31 1.01
C THR A 240 31.07 5.81 1.57
N PRO A 241 30.15 6.71 1.97
CA PRO A 241 28.89 6.32 2.58
C PRO A 241 27.88 5.82 1.54
N VAL A 242 27.06 4.84 1.94
CA VAL A 242 25.84 4.40 1.27
C VAL A 242 24.66 4.70 2.19
N GLY A 243 23.61 5.33 1.69
CA GLY A 243 22.37 5.47 2.41
C GLY A 243 21.52 4.19 2.25
N TYR A 244 20.76 3.85 3.31
CA TYR A 244 19.76 2.81 3.26
C TYR A 244 18.48 3.31 3.93
N ILE A 245 17.35 3.07 3.28
CA ILE A 245 16.01 3.34 3.80
C ILE A 245 15.09 2.18 3.43
N ASN A 246 14.43 1.56 4.41
CA ASN A 246 13.33 0.64 4.14
C ASN A 246 12.02 1.41 4.31
N PHE A 247 11.32 1.60 3.20
CA PHE A 247 10.13 2.44 3.11
C PHE A 247 8.88 1.58 2.90
N ARG A 248 8.04 1.50 3.92
CA ARG A 248 6.89 0.57 3.99
C ARG A 248 5.64 1.05 3.27
N THR A 249 5.38 2.37 3.22
CA THR A 249 4.09 2.86 2.71
C THR A 249 4.10 4.37 2.45
N PHE A 250 3.37 4.79 1.41
CA PHE A 250 3.20 6.19 1.01
C PHE A 250 1.95 6.80 1.66
N ILE A 251 2.00 7.06 2.95
CA ILE A 251 0.93 7.72 3.74
C ILE A 251 1.37 9.09 4.23
N ASP A 252 0.43 9.92 4.72
CA ASP A 252 0.72 11.27 5.20
C ASP A 252 1.80 11.32 6.26
N ALA A 253 1.78 10.38 7.17
CA ALA A 253 2.78 10.26 8.23
C ALA A 253 4.22 10.07 7.71
N ALA A 254 4.42 9.78 6.42
CA ALA A 254 5.74 9.55 5.82
C ALA A 254 6.52 10.84 5.53
N ASP A 255 5.87 12.01 5.38
CA ASP A 255 6.55 13.25 4.95
C ASP A 255 7.70 13.63 5.89
N GLY A 256 7.46 13.68 7.18
CA GLY A 256 8.48 14.00 8.18
C GLY A 256 9.67 13.03 8.19
N PRO A 257 9.45 11.72 8.33
CA PRO A 257 10.49 10.70 8.26
C PRO A 257 11.32 10.72 6.97
N LEU A 258 10.69 10.92 5.79
CA LEU A 258 11.41 11.02 4.51
C LEU A 258 12.33 12.25 4.47
N ARG A 259 11.86 13.42 4.91
CA ARG A 259 12.67 14.64 5.01
C ARG A 259 13.82 14.50 5.99
N ALA A 260 13.58 13.86 7.13
CA ALA A 260 14.63 13.57 8.11
C ALA A 260 15.70 12.64 7.54
N ALA A 261 15.30 11.58 6.84
CA ALA A 261 16.22 10.67 6.15
C ALA A 261 17.05 11.39 5.08
N ALA A 262 16.42 12.21 4.22
CA ALA A 262 17.09 13.00 3.19
C ALA A 262 18.12 13.99 3.80
N THR A 263 17.74 14.67 4.90
CA THR A 263 18.66 15.55 5.65
C THR A 263 19.88 14.77 6.15
N LYS A 264 19.66 13.61 6.77
CA LYS A 264 20.74 12.73 7.26
C LYS A 264 21.67 12.30 6.15
N PHE A 265 21.12 11.90 4.98
CA PHE A 265 21.93 11.49 3.84
C PHE A 265 22.74 12.65 3.25
N ARG A 266 22.14 13.81 3.11
CA ARG A 266 22.83 15.03 2.65
C ARG A 266 23.99 15.42 3.58
N GLU A 267 23.75 15.45 4.88
CA GLU A 267 24.79 15.80 5.87
C GLU A 267 25.94 14.80 5.91
N ALA A 268 25.65 13.51 5.64
CA ALA A 268 26.65 12.47 5.54
C ALA A 268 27.36 12.41 4.18
N GLY A 269 26.95 13.23 3.21
CA GLY A 269 27.53 13.21 1.85
C GLY A 269 27.21 11.93 1.06
N VAL A 270 26.07 11.33 1.30
CA VAL A 270 25.60 10.14 0.59
C VAL A 270 25.35 10.47 -0.89
N THR A 271 25.96 9.69 -1.78
CA THR A 271 25.75 9.76 -3.23
C THR A 271 25.17 8.47 -3.81
N ASP A 272 25.21 7.40 -3.05
CA ASP A 272 24.68 6.09 -3.42
C ASP A 272 23.64 5.67 -2.39
N LEU A 273 22.44 5.30 -2.86
CA LEU A 273 21.30 5.02 -2.00
C LEU A 273 20.72 3.64 -2.27
N ILE A 274 20.35 2.94 -1.22
CA ILE A 274 19.48 1.76 -1.29
C ILE A 274 18.10 2.16 -0.77
N ILE A 275 17.07 2.00 -1.60
CA ILE A 275 15.67 2.17 -1.21
C ILE A 275 15.02 0.80 -1.23
N ASP A 276 14.69 0.28 -0.05
CA ASP A 276 14.04 -1.00 0.11
C ASP A 276 12.52 -0.79 0.09
N LEU A 277 11.90 -1.18 -1.02
CA LEU A 277 10.46 -1.11 -1.28
C LEU A 277 9.80 -2.48 -1.25
N ARG A 278 10.52 -3.55 -0.87
CA ARG A 278 9.87 -4.84 -0.72
C ARG A 278 8.70 -4.67 0.27
N TYR A 279 7.53 -5.22 -0.05
CA TYR A 279 6.31 -5.07 0.75
C TYR A 279 5.63 -3.69 0.72
N ASN A 280 6.08 -2.73 -0.09
CA ASN A 280 5.45 -1.43 -0.21
C ASN A 280 4.45 -1.41 -1.38
N GLY A 281 3.17 -1.62 -1.09
CA GLY A 281 2.08 -1.60 -2.07
C GLY A 281 1.72 -0.21 -2.63
N GLY A 282 2.49 0.83 -2.27
CA GLY A 282 2.25 2.19 -2.73
C GLY A 282 1.52 3.06 -1.73
N GLY A 283 0.59 3.89 -2.21
CA GLY A 283 -0.21 4.83 -1.42
C GLY A 283 -0.39 6.18 -2.14
N LEU A 284 -0.24 7.27 -1.42
CA LEU A 284 -0.54 8.62 -1.89
C LEU A 284 0.49 9.14 -2.90
N VAL A 285 0.02 9.53 -4.08
CA VAL A 285 0.87 10.09 -5.15
C VAL A 285 1.64 11.33 -4.67
N ARG A 286 1.03 12.21 -3.85
CA ARG A 286 1.72 13.38 -3.28
C ARG A 286 2.91 13.04 -2.37
N VAL A 287 2.87 11.88 -1.69
CA VAL A 287 4.01 11.40 -0.89
C VAL A 287 5.12 10.88 -1.82
N ALA A 288 4.74 10.21 -2.91
CA ALA A 288 5.70 9.86 -3.96
C ALA A 288 6.33 11.11 -4.58
N GLU A 289 5.55 12.16 -4.86
CA GLU A 289 6.05 13.45 -5.36
C GLU A 289 7.04 14.11 -4.39
N THR A 290 6.74 14.12 -3.08
CA THR A 290 7.71 14.57 -2.06
C THR A 290 9.00 13.77 -2.17
N PHE A 291 8.93 12.43 -2.23
CA PHE A 291 10.13 11.61 -2.31
C PHE A 291 10.90 11.82 -3.62
N LEU A 292 10.21 11.92 -4.77
CA LEU A 292 10.79 12.29 -6.06
C LEU A 292 11.58 13.60 -5.96
N ASN A 293 11.00 14.62 -5.34
CA ASN A 293 11.64 15.91 -5.16
C ASN A 293 12.84 15.87 -4.19
N LEU A 294 12.81 15.02 -3.18
CA LEU A 294 13.98 14.78 -2.32
C LEU A 294 15.13 14.10 -3.07
N LEU A 295 14.84 13.22 -4.03
CA LEU A 295 15.83 12.46 -4.79
C LEU A 295 16.37 13.24 -6.00
N ALA A 296 15.50 13.88 -6.79
CA ALA A 296 15.87 14.45 -8.09
C ALA A 296 15.54 15.94 -8.23
N GLY A 297 15.04 16.59 -7.17
CA GLY A 297 14.59 17.97 -7.23
C GLY A 297 15.64 18.98 -7.70
N ASP A 298 16.92 18.78 -7.38
CA ASP A 298 18.01 19.62 -7.87
C ASP A 298 18.48 19.21 -9.26
N THR A 299 18.68 17.90 -9.51
CA THR A 299 19.25 17.38 -10.77
C THR A 299 18.28 17.47 -11.93
N ALA A 300 17.00 17.29 -11.70
CA ALA A 300 15.93 17.32 -12.70
C ALA A 300 15.00 18.54 -12.56
N ASN A 301 15.42 19.59 -11.86
CA ASN A 301 14.61 20.77 -11.59
C ASN A 301 13.90 21.32 -12.84
N GLY A 302 12.57 21.43 -12.75
CA GLY A 302 11.71 21.92 -13.81
C GLY A 302 11.42 20.92 -14.94
N GLN A 303 12.02 19.72 -14.92
CA GLN A 303 11.69 18.64 -15.85
C GLN A 303 10.45 17.89 -15.38
N LEU A 304 9.73 17.26 -16.32
CA LEU A 304 8.58 16.42 -16.00
C LEU A 304 8.99 15.23 -15.14
N SER A 305 8.30 15.02 -14.05
CA SER A 305 8.45 13.85 -13.17
C SER A 305 7.48 12.76 -13.56
N TYR A 306 6.21 13.09 -13.75
CA TYR A 306 5.18 12.15 -14.19
C TYR A 306 4.02 12.85 -14.91
N ILE A 307 3.24 12.06 -15.64
CA ILE A 307 2.07 12.45 -16.40
C ILE A 307 0.90 11.58 -15.91
N VAL A 308 -0.25 12.21 -15.67
CA VAL A 308 -1.51 11.56 -15.30
C VAL A 308 -2.48 11.69 -16.48
N ASN A 309 -2.92 10.55 -17.02
CA ASN A 309 -3.86 10.48 -18.12
C ASN A 309 -5.16 9.81 -17.68
N LEU A 310 -6.27 10.52 -17.70
CA LEU A 310 -7.60 9.96 -17.51
C LEU A 310 -8.12 9.37 -18.82
N ASN A 311 -9.30 8.71 -18.76
CA ASN A 311 -10.00 8.23 -19.94
C ASN A 311 -10.43 9.40 -20.89
N ASP A 312 -10.94 9.08 -22.06
CA ASP A 312 -11.26 10.06 -23.09
C ASP A 312 -12.43 11.02 -22.73
N LYS A 313 -13.25 10.65 -21.73
CA LYS A 313 -14.33 11.53 -21.19
C LYS A 313 -13.81 12.64 -20.29
N HIS A 314 -12.59 12.49 -19.77
CA HIS A 314 -12.02 13.37 -18.74
C HIS A 314 -10.61 13.86 -19.09
N GLN A 315 -10.24 13.92 -20.39
CA GLN A 315 -8.91 14.39 -20.82
C GLN A 315 -8.59 15.84 -20.42
N ASP A 316 -9.61 16.64 -20.16
CA ASP A 316 -9.47 18.01 -19.62
C ASP A 316 -8.94 18.05 -18.18
N GLN A 317 -8.95 16.91 -17.50
CA GLN A 317 -8.40 16.71 -16.15
C GLN A 317 -7.00 16.06 -16.16
N ASN A 318 -6.45 15.76 -17.34
CA ASN A 318 -5.07 15.28 -17.44
C ASN A 318 -4.12 16.30 -16.80
N SER A 319 -3.12 15.81 -16.10
CA SER A 319 -2.19 16.67 -15.39
C SER A 319 -0.75 16.17 -15.49
N THR A 320 0.19 17.05 -15.19
CA THR A 320 1.61 16.74 -15.13
C THR A 320 2.22 17.31 -13.87
N ALA A 321 3.25 16.68 -13.37
CA ALA A 321 4.08 17.20 -12.29
C ALA A 321 5.53 17.38 -12.77
N ASN A 322 6.20 18.35 -12.19
CA ASN A 322 7.62 18.61 -12.47
C ASN A 322 8.43 18.38 -11.19
N PHE A 323 9.68 17.96 -11.35
CA PHE A 323 10.63 17.99 -10.27
C PHE A 323 10.88 19.42 -9.80
N GLY A 324 10.98 19.60 -8.48
CA GLY A 324 11.34 20.85 -7.84
C GLY A 324 12.12 20.62 -6.54
N PRO A 325 13.16 21.43 -6.25
CA PRO A 325 13.97 21.23 -5.08
C PRO A 325 13.20 21.51 -3.77
N LEU A 326 13.43 20.68 -2.77
CA LEU A 326 13.02 20.88 -1.40
C LEU A 326 14.25 21.26 -0.55
N PRO A 327 14.08 21.89 0.61
CA PRO A 327 15.19 22.24 1.48
C PRO A 327 16.08 21.05 1.86
N GLU A 328 15.50 19.84 1.89
CA GLU A 328 16.16 18.59 2.26
C GLU A 328 16.66 17.77 1.05
N THR A 329 16.44 18.21 -0.18
CA THR A 329 16.91 17.52 -1.40
C THR A 329 18.41 17.20 -1.29
N PHE A 330 18.81 15.95 -1.63
CA PHE A 330 20.19 15.49 -1.51
C PHE A 330 20.80 14.90 -2.79
N SER A 331 19.96 14.62 -3.79
CA SER A 331 20.35 14.25 -5.15
C SER A 331 21.41 13.13 -5.26
N PRO A 332 21.06 11.87 -4.93
CA PRO A 332 21.96 10.75 -5.12
C PRO A 332 22.32 10.58 -6.62
N LEU A 333 23.51 10.05 -6.87
CA LEU A 333 23.97 9.73 -8.21
C LEU A 333 23.49 8.36 -8.68
N ARG A 334 23.36 7.42 -7.76
CA ARG A 334 22.90 6.05 -8.04
C ARG A 334 21.93 5.56 -6.97
N ILE A 335 20.92 4.81 -7.41
CA ILE A 335 19.93 4.21 -6.51
C ILE A 335 19.78 2.73 -6.83
N ALA A 336 19.90 1.86 -5.83
CA ALA A 336 19.46 0.47 -5.89
C ALA A 336 18.09 0.36 -5.22
N PHE A 337 17.07 -0.04 -5.98
CA PHE A 337 15.75 -0.33 -5.43
C PHE A 337 15.63 -1.82 -5.14
N ILE A 338 15.33 -2.19 -3.90
CA ILE A 338 15.02 -3.57 -3.55
C ILE A 338 13.49 -3.74 -3.69
N THR A 339 13.06 -4.67 -4.55
CA THR A 339 11.66 -4.88 -4.88
C THR A 339 11.24 -6.33 -4.76
N THR A 340 9.92 -6.53 -4.62
CA THR A 340 9.24 -7.82 -4.73
C THR A 340 7.91 -7.61 -5.45
N GLY A 341 7.15 -8.68 -5.73
CA GLY A 341 5.78 -8.58 -6.24
C GLY A 341 4.83 -7.74 -5.35
N GLY A 342 5.23 -7.46 -4.11
CA GLY A 342 4.54 -6.52 -3.20
C GLY A 342 4.87 -5.05 -3.43
N SER A 343 5.83 -4.72 -4.31
CA SER A 343 6.20 -3.34 -4.66
C SER A 343 5.29 -2.84 -5.77
N ALA A 344 4.34 -1.94 -5.45
CA ALA A 344 3.25 -1.59 -6.37
C ALA A 344 2.97 -0.07 -6.42
N SER A 345 2.30 0.38 -7.50
CA SER A 345 1.66 1.70 -7.59
C SER A 345 2.65 2.86 -7.33
N ALA A 346 2.51 3.62 -6.23
CA ALA A 346 3.41 4.74 -5.90
C ALA A 346 4.88 4.32 -5.76
N SER A 347 5.18 3.06 -5.39
CA SER A 347 6.53 2.50 -5.41
C SER A 347 7.06 2.39 -6.85
N GLU A 348 6.24 1.92 -7.77
CA GLU A 348 6.60 1.80 -9.19
C GLU A 348 6.66 3.17 -9.87
N LEU A 349 5.75 4.09 -9.51
CA LEU A 349 5.83 5.50 -9.92
C LEU A 349 7.17 6.12 -9.51
N LEU A 350 7.62 5.92 -8.26
CA LEU A 350 8.90 6.44 -7.78
C LEU A 350 10.06 5.95 -8.65
N ILE A 351 10.16 4.63 -8.87
CA ILE A 351 11.22 4.02 -9.69
C ILE A 351 11.15 4.53 -11.12
N ASN A 352 9.97 4.47 -11.74
CA ASN A 352 9.77 4.85 -13.14
C ASN A 352 10.06 6.32 -13.41
N SER A 353 9.74 7.22 -12.46
CA SER A 353 9.94 8.67 -12.61
C SER A 353 11.38 9.12 -12.43
N VAL A 354 12.19 8.43 -11.62
CA VAL A 354 13.62 8.77 -11.47
C VAL A 354 14.51 8.14 -12.53
N ASP A 355 14.04 7.10 -13.23
CA ASP A 355 14.79 6.37 -14.26
C ASP A 355 15.46 7.28 -15.31
N PRO A 356 14.81 8.31 -15.88
CA PRO A 356 15.46 9.20 -16.84
C PRO A 356 16.56 10.11 -16.26
N HIS A 357 16.66 10.23 -14.95
CA HIS A 357 17.44 11.27 -14.27
C HIS A 357 18.56 10.75 -13.37
N ILE A 358 18.46 9.51 -12.90
CA ILE A 358 19.39 8.92 -11.94
C ILE A 358 19.74 7.51 -12.39
N GLU A 359 21.02 7.15 -12.37
CA GLU A 359 21.46 5.78 -12.62
C GLU A 359 20.86 4.85 -11.56
N LEU A 360 20.11 3.84 -11.98
CA LEU A 360 19.45 2.95 -11.04
C LEU A 360 19.52 1.47 -11.43
N ALA A 361 19.35 0.62 -10.41
CA ALA A 361 19.12 -0.81 -10.60
C ALA A 361 17.93 -1.26 -9.75
N ILE A 362 17.19 -2.24 -10.26
CA ILE A 362 16.22 -3.02 -9.51
C ILE A 362 16.90 -4.29 -9.01
N VAL A 363 16.74 -4.61 -7.74
CA VAL A 363 17.33 -5.78 -7.08
C VAL A 363 16.21 -6.55 -6.37
N GLY A 364 16.22 -7.87 -6.47
CA GLY A 364 15.19 -8.71 -5.86
C GLY A 364 14.35 -9.44 -6.90
N SER A 365 13.08 -9.12 -7.00
CA SER A 365 12.18 -9.71 -8.00
C SER A 365 11.35 -8.65 -8.72
N GLU A 366 10.53 -9.13 -9.68
CA GLU A 366 9.57 -8.31 -10.41
C GLU A 366 8.67 -7.49 -9.47
N THR A 367 8.24 -6.33 -9.93
CA THR A 367 7.23 -5.50 -9.24
C THR A 367 5.81 -5.93 -9.60
N SER A 368 4.82 -5.38 -8.91
CA SER A 368 3.41 -5.77 -9.06
C SER A 368 2.82 -5.50 -10.45
N GLY A 369 3.25 -4.43 -11.12
CA GLY A 369 2.68 -4.04 -12.41
C GLY A 369 1.46 -3.13 -12.33
N LYS A 370 1.25 -2.41 -11.22
CA LYS A 370 0.14 -1.46 -11.08
C LYS A 370 0.49 -0.10 -11.69
N ALA A 371 0.45 -0.01 -13.02
CA ALA A 371 0.75 1.20 -13.81
C ALA A 371 -0.38 2.25 -13.79
N VAL A 372 -1.38 2.09 -12.94
CA VAL A 372 -2.59 2.90 -12.86
C VAL A 372 -2.84 3.42 -11.46
N GLY A 373 -3.60 4.51 -11.36
CA GLY A 373 -3.98 5.12 -10.10
C GLY A 373 -5.48 5.20 -9.87
N GLN A 374 -5.83 5.41 -8.63
CA GLN A 374 -7.22 5.44 -8.16
C GLN A 374 -7.58 6.83 -7.66
N TYR A 375 -8.81 7.26 -7.99
CA TYR A 375 -9.47 8.34 -7.25
C TYR A 375 -10.42 7.75 -6.21
N ALA A 376 -10.64 8.53 -5.16
CA ALA A 376 -11.69 8.29 -4.19
C ALA A 376 -12.94 9.07 -4.59
N PHE A 377 -14.07 8.38 -4.68
CA PHE A 377 -15.37 8.97 -4.96
C PHE A 377 -16.30 8.71 -3.78
N ASP A 378 -16.96 9.77 -3.30
CA ASP A 378 -17.90 9.69 -2.18
C ASP A 378 -19.32 9.85 -2.70
N LEU A 379 -20.27 9.03 -2.22
CA LEU A 379 -21.66 9.11 -2.61
C LEU A 379 -22.27 10.46 -2.17
N ASP A 380 -22.07 10.82 -0.90
CA ASP A 380 -22.43 12.10 -0.30
C ASP A 380 -21.59 12.24 0.98
N ALA A 381 -20.46 12.94 0.89
CA ALA A 381 -19.47 13.02 1.96
C ALA A 381 -20.01 13.63 3.28
N ASP A 382 -21.10 14.39 3.23
CA ASP A 382 -21.70 15.02 4.40
C ASP A 382 -22.70 14.11 5.13
N ASN A 383 -23.28 13.12 4.43
CA ASN A 383 -24.39 12.33 4.94
C ASN A 383 -24.19 10.81 4.85
N CYS A 384 -23.26 10.34 4.01
CA CYS A 384 -23.01 8.90 3.76
C CYS A 384 -21.55 8.56 3.98
N GLU A 385 -21.30 7.41 4.58
CA GLU A 385 -19.92 6.88 4.78
C GLU A 385 -19.39 6.09 3.57
N THR A 386 -20.14 6.05 2.47
CA THR A 386 -19.82 5.23 1.30
C THR A 386 -18.77 5.89 0.42
N ARG A 387 -17.63 5.22 0.25
CA ARG A 387 -16.54 5.61 -0.65
C ARG A 387 -16.22 4.48 -1.61
N MET A 388 -15.94 4.83 -2.86
CA MET A 388 -15.38 3.92 -3.87
C MET A 388 -13.98 4.37 -4.26
N ARG A 389 -13.01 3.47 -4.19
CA ARG A 389 -11.71 3.62 -4.86
C ARG A 389 -11.80 2.99 -6.24
N LEU A 390 -11.60 3.80 -7.28
CA LEU A 390 -11.77 3.40 -8.67
C LEU A 390 -10.51 3.70 -9.47
N ILE A 391 -10.03 2.75 -10.25
CA ILE A 391 -8.98 3.00 -11.25
C ILE A 391 -9.51 4.04 -12.25
N ALA A 392 -8.91 5.22 -12.25
CA ALA A 392 -9.39 6.37 -13.04
C ALA A 392 -8.34 6.93 -13.99
N PHE A 393 -7.06 6.59 -13.80
CA PHE A 393 -5.98 7.17 -14.61
C PHE A 393 -4.79 6.22 -14.75
N GLU A 394 -4.08 6.37 -15.86
CA GLU A 394 -2.74 5.83 -16.10
C GLU A 394 -1.68 6.83 -15.65
N ILE A 395 -0.56 6.32 -15.14
CA ILE A 395 0.62 7.12 -14.83
C ILE A 395 1.78 6.75 -15.74
N GLN A 396 2.42 7.78 -16.31
CA GLN A 396 3.64 7.67 -17.11
C GLN A 396 4.73 8.55 -16.50
N ASN A 397 6.01 8.23 -16.73
CA ASN A 397 7.11 9.12 -16.36
C ASN A 397 7.21 10.33 -17.30
N GLY A 398 8.17 11.22 -17.06
CA GLY A 398 8.38 12.43 -17.85
C GLY A 398 8.71 12.20 -19.33
N GLU A 399 9.11 10.99 -19.72
CA GLU A 399 9.34 10.56 -21.10
C GLU A 399 8.13 9.83 -21.73
N GLY A 400 7.00 9.76 -21.03
CA GLY A 400 5.79 9.11 -21.50
C GLY A 400 5.83 7.58 -21.39
N GLN A 401 6.70 7.02 -20.57
CA GLN A 401 6.79 5.58 -20.35
C GLN A 401 5.88 5.15 -19.20
N GLY A 402 4.89 4.32 -19.50
CA GLY A 402 3.89 3.73 -18.62
C GLY A 402 3.59 2.30 -19.03
N GLY A 403 2.39 1.81 -18.73
CA GLY A 403 1.89 0.53 -19.23
C GLY A 403 2.66 -0.71 -18.76
N TYR A 404 3.37 -0.63 -17.65
CA TYR A 404 4.16 -1.75 -17.08
C TYR A 404 3.28 -2.74 -16.31
N PHE A 405 2.17 -3.19 -16.91
CA PHE A 405 1.18 -4.07 -16.25
C PHE A 405 1.72 -5.46 -15.87
N THR A 406 2.88 -5.86 -16.35
CA THR A 406 3.59 -7.08 -15.99
C THR A 406 4.77 -6.83 -15.06
N GLY A 407 4.90 -5.61 -14.52
CA GLY A 407 5.99 -5.16 -13.68
C GLY A 407 7.06 -4.37 -14.42
N LEU A 408 7.90 -3.68 -13.65
CA LEU A 408 8.95 -2.81 -14.19
C LEU A 408 10.10 -3.58 -14.82
N VAL A 409 10.51 -4.71 -14.22
CA VAL A 409 11.61 -5.54 -14.75
C VAL A 409 11.28 -6.08 -16.14
N SER A 410 10.04 -6.56 -16.32
CA SER A 410 9.55 -7.10 -17.60
C SER A 410 9.55 -6.08 -18.75
N THR A 411 9.67 -4.78 -18.48
CA THR A 411 9.84 -3.75 -19.51
C THR A 411 11.20 -3.83 -20.22
N GLY A 412 12.19 -4.47 -19.62
CA GLY A 412 13.56 -4.59 -20.13
C GLY A 412 14.36 -3.28 -20.10
N ARG A 413 13.84 -2.21 -19.49
CA ARG A 413 14.52 -0.90 -19.42
C ARG A 413 15.53 -0.80 -18.29
N PHE A 414 15.32 -1.53 -17.21
CA PHE A 414 16.08 -1.38 -15.98
C PHE A 414 17.26 -2.36 -15.92
N THR A 415 18.37 -1.91 -15.32
CA THR A 415 19.38 -2.84 -14.82
C THR A 415 18.76 -3.68 -13.71
N PHE A 416 18.78 -5.00 -13.85
CA PHE A 416 18.14 -5.92 -12.91
C PHE A 416 19.10 -6.97 -12.38
N PHE A 417 19.02 -7.22 -11.07
CA PHE A 417 19.73 -8.29 -10.38
C PHE A 417 18.74 -9.09 -9.55
N GLU A 418 18.51 -10.34 -9.96
CA GLU A 418 17.68 -11.26 -9.21
C GLU A 418 18.33 -11.59 -7.87
N ALA A 419 17.56 -11.47 -6.78
CA ALA A 419 18.00 -11.80 -5.43
C ALA A 419 16.80 -12.25 -4.59
N ALA A 420 17.03 -13.22 -3.70
CA ALA A 420 15.96 -13.70 -2.82
C ALA A 420 15.62 -12.66 -1.75
N ASP A 421 14.33 -12.62 -1.35
CA ASP A 421 13.91 -11.95 -0.12
C ASP A 421 14.16 -12.91 1.05
N ASP A 422 15.36 -12.85 1.61
CA ASP A 422 15.75 -13.70 2.74
C ASP A 422 15.14 -13.17 4.06
N ALA A 423 13.87 -13.50 4.29
CA ALA A 423 13.19 -13.12 5.53
C ALA A 423 13.73 -13.84 6.78
N THR A 424 14.74 -14.69 6.67
CA THR A 424 15.38 -15.33 7.83
C THR A 424 16.41 -14.40 8.51
N ARG A 425 16.76 -13.28 7.84
CA ARG A 425 17.75 -12.30 8.29
C ARG A 425 17.14 -10.91 8.53
N PRO A 426 17.72 -10.10 9.40
CA PRO A 426 17.32 -8.70 9.56
C PRO A 426 17.40 -7.88 8.26
N PHE A 427 16.67 -6.78 8.18
CA PHE A 427 16.87 -5.79 7.13
C PHE A 427 18.28 -5.17 7.23
N ALA A 428 18.88 -4.83 6.09
CA ALA A 428 20.24 -4.28 5.99
C ALA A 428 21.35 -5.17 6.57
N ASP A 429 21.10 -6.46 6.77
CA ASP A 429 22.14 -7.44 7.09
C ASP A 429 23.03 -7.68 5.87
N ALA A 430 24.35 -7.66 6.06
CA ALA A 430 25.32 -7.82 4.96
C ALA A 430 25.27 -9.20 4.27
N GLU A 431 24.63 -10.18 4.88
CA GLU A 431 24.44 -11.51 4.35
C GLU A 431 22.98 -11.76 3.90
N GLU A 432 22.09 -10.76 3.99
CA GLU A 432 20.74 -10.81 3.40
C GLU A 432 20.87 -10.62 1.89
N ASP A 433 20.33 -11.54 1.10
CA ASP A 433 20.64 -11.66 -0.33
C ASP A 433 20.32 -10.39 -1.13
N SER A 434 19.15 -9.78 -0.93
CA SER A 434 18.76 -8.59 -1.68
C SER A 434 19.57 -7.36 -1.27
N PHE A 435 19.79 -7.17 0.03
CA PHE A 435 20.63 -6.07 0.51
C PHE A 435 22.09 -6.23 0.05
N ALA A 436 22.64 -7.43 0.17
CA ALA A 436 24.00 -7.73 -0.28
C ALA A 436 24.18 -7.48 -1.80
N ALA A 437 23.20 -7.87 -2.62
CA ALA A 437 23.24 -7.62 -4.06
C ALA A 437 23.18 -6.11 -4.37
N ALA A 438 22.29 -5.36 -3.73
CA ALA A 438 22.17 -3.91 -3.89
C ALA A 438 23.46 -3.17 -3.47
N PHE A 439 24.02 -3.53 -2.31
CA PHE A 439 25.25 -2.94 -1.79
C PHE A 439 26.48 -3.26 -2.65
N ASN A 440 26.56 -4.49 -3.19
CA ASN A 440 27.63 -4.91 -4.10
C ASN A 440 27.57 -4.12 -5.42
N TRP A 441 26.39 -3.99 -6.04
CA TRP A 441 26.24 -3.18 -7.26
C TRP A 441 26.72 -1.74 -7.05
N LEU A 442 26.25 -1.09 -5.98
CA LEU A 442 26.70 0.27 -5.64
C LEU A 442 28.22 0.34 -5.32
N SER A 443 28.82 -0.75 -4.90
CA SER A 443 30.26 -0.86 -4.64
C SER A 443 31.10 -1.20 -5.89
N GLY A 444 30.46 -1.32 -7.06
CA GLY A 444 31.14 -1.72 -8.31
C GLY A 444 31.55 -3.19 -8.34
N ILE A 445 30.98 -4.01 -7.47
CA ILE A 445 31.15 -5.46 -7.41
C ILE A 445 29.96 -6.09 -8.13
N GLN A 446 30.22 -6.98 -9.10
CA GLN A 446 29.13 -7.71 -9.76
C GLN A 446 28.36 -8.52 -8.68
N PRO A 447 27.05 -8.28 -8.50
CA PRO A 447 26.27 -9.09 -7.60
C PRO A 447 26.37 -10.56 -8.04
N LYS A 448 26.56 -11.45 -7.10
CA LYS A 448 26.39 -12.86 -7.38
C LYS A 448 24.90 -13.06 -7.64
N VAL A 449 24.56 -13.54 -8.83
CA VAL A 449 23.26 -14.17 -9.03
C VAL A 449 23.29 -15.37 -8.08
N SER A 450 22.51 -15.32 -7.00
CA SER A 450 22.32 -16.49 -6.16
C SER A 450 21.79 -17.55 -7.10
N ASP A 451 22.45 -18.71 -7.19
CA ASP A 451 21.80 -19.90 -7.71
C ASP A 451 20.55 -20.07 -6.85
N VAL A 452 19.45 -19.52 -7.30
CA VAL A 452 18.13 -19.83 -6.78
C VAL A 452 17.91 -21.28 -7.18
N GLY A 453 18.51 -22.19 -6.40
CA GLY A 453 18.25 -23.60 -6.52
C GLY A 453 16.75 -23.73 -6.45
N ASP A 454 16.15 -24.30 -7.50
CA ASP A 454 14.74 -24.67 -7.70
C ASP A 454 13.74 -24.46 -6.51
N SER A 455 13.95 -23.48 -5.67
CA SER A 455 12.92 -22.91 -4.85
C SER A 455 12.02 -22.14 -5.81
N LYS A 456 11.11 -22.85 -6.45
CA LYS A 456 9.79 -22.33 -6.74
C LYS A 456 9.16 -22.00 -5.38
N ALA A 457 9.74 -21.03 -4.65
CA ALA A 457 8.93 -20.19 -3.81
C ALA A 457 7.92 -19.63 -4.80
N SER A 458 6.69 -20.11 -4.71
CA SER A 458 5.61 -19.51 -5.45
C SER A 458 5.64 -18.06 -5.01
N PHE A 459 6.13 -17.17 -5.88
CA PHE A 459 6.13 -15.71 -5.69
C PHE A 459 4.69 -15.16 -5.62
N ASP A 460 3.71 -16.04 -5.57
CA ASP A 460 2.27 -15.85 -5.65
C ASP A 460 1.56 -15.80 -4.29
N GLU A 461 2.28 -15.82 -3.16
CA GLU A 461 1.57 -15.63 -1.89
C GLU A 461 1.45 -14.14 -1.56
N PRO A 462 0.21 -13.65 -1.37
CA PRO A 462 -0.01 -12.25 -1.02
C PRO A 462 0.68 -11.96 0.29
N LEU A 463 1.34 -10.81 0.36
CA LEU A 463 1.85 -10.22 1.59
C LEU A 463 0.71 -10.06 2.59
N ALA A 464 0.47 -11.09 3.39
CA ALA A 464 -0.49 -10.99 4.46
C ALA A 464 0.13 -10.17 5.59
N VAL A 465 -0.38 -8.97 5.75
CA VAL A 465 -0.16 -8.15 6.94
C VAL A 465 -1.20 -8.59 7.96
N ALA A 466 -0.77 -9.24 9.03
CA ALA A 466 -1.69 -9.59 10.11
C ALA A 466 -2.20 -8.30 10.78
N GLY A 467 -3.48 -8.00 10.56
CA GLY A 467 -4.12 -6.77 11.04
C GLY A 467 -4.13 -5.61 10.04
N PHE A 468 -3.29 -5.60 9.01
CA PHE A 468 -3.50 -4.74 7.88
C PHE A 468 -4.48 -5.44 6.94
N ASP A 469 -5.61 -4.81 6.66
CA ASP A 469 -6.40 -5.21 5.52
C ASP A 469 -5.61 -4.90 4.25
N ALA A 470 -4.71 -5.79 3.88
CA ALA A 470 -4.30 -5.94 2.50
C ALA A 470 -5.42 -6.63 1.71
N SER A 471 -6.64 -6.69 2.28
CA SER A 471 -7.80 -6.90 1.47
C SER A 471 -8.00 -5.56 0.73
N TRP A 472 -7.32 -5.47 -0.39
CA TRP A 472 -8.20 -5.49 -1.57
C TRP A 472 -9.32 -6.45 -1.17
N PRO A 473 -10.61 -6.03 -1.17
CA PRO A 473 -11.67 -6.99 -0.94
C PRO A 473 -11.37 -8.16 -1.87
N VAL A 474 -10.77 -9.21 -1.32
CA VAL A 474 -10.64 -10.45 -2.04
C VAL A 474 -12.07 -10.84 -2.23
N ASN A 475 -12.57 -10.55 -3.41
CA ASN A 475 -13.84 -11.11 -3.84
C ASN A 475 -13.68 -12.62 -3.61
N LYS A 476 -14.39 -13.16 -2.63
CA LYS A 476 -14.36 -14.61 -2.35
C LYS A 476 -14.75 -15.43 -3.58
N ASP A 477 -15.30 -14.76 -4.59
CA ASP A 477 -15.66 -15.27 -5.90
C ASP A 477 -14.63 -14.87 -7.00
N ALA A 478 -13.48 -14.30 -6.65
CA ALA A 478 -12.39 -14.05 -7.61
C ALA A 478 -12.00 -15.40 -8.25
N PRO A 479 -11.85 -15.45 -9.57
CA PRO A 479 -11.53 -16.70 -10.24
C PRO A 479 -10.19 -17.21 -9.72
N LEU A 480 -10.18 -18.45 -9.30
CA LEU A 480 -8.98 -19.18 -8.92
C LEU A 480 -8.06 -19.31 -10.15
N ASN A 481 -6.77 -19.36 -9.94
CA ASN A 481 -5.84 -19.81 -10.97
C ASN A 481 -6.26 -21.20 -11.48
N PRO A 482 -5.83 -21.64 -12.69
CA PRO A 482 -6.11 -22.98 -13.20
C PRO A 482 -5.69 -24.13 -12.28
N ASP A 483 -4.80 -23.87 -11.32
CA ASP A 483 -4.34 -24.82 -10.29
C ASP A 483 -5.14 -24.75 -8.98
N GLY A 484 -6.18 -23.90 -8.89
CA GLY A 484 -7.04 -23.75 -7.72
C GLY A 484 -6.51 -22.81 -6.64
N SER A 485 -5.37 -22.15 -6.86
CA SER A 485 -4.86 -21.13 -5.93
C SER A 485 -5.62 -19.81 -6.10
N VAL A 486 -5.82 -19.07 -5.00
CA VAL A 486 -6.38 -17.71 -5.05
C VAL A 486 -5.32 -16.80 -5.67
N ARG A 487 -5.69 -16.03 -6.70
CA ARG A 487 -4.77 -15.01 -7.23
C ARG A 487 -4.40 -14.02 -6.13
N SER A 488 -3.12 -13.93 -5.85
CA SER A 488 -2.56 -12.92 -4.96
C SER A 488 -2.59 -11.56 -5.65
N PHE A 489 -3.18 -10.60 -4.99
CA PHE A 489 -3.29 -9.21 -5.44
C PHE A 489 -2.43 -8.30 -4.59
#